data_825c8467b3db276cc52c5c663e235759
#
_entry.id   825c8467b3db276cc52c5c663e235759
#
_cell.length_a   1.000
_cell.length_b   1.000
_cell.length_c   1.000
_cell.angle_alpha   90.00
_cell.angle_beta   90.00
_cell.angle_gamma   90.00
#
_symmetry.space_group_name_H-M   'P 1'
#
loop_
_entity.id
_entity.type
_entity.pdbx_description
1 polymer ?
#
loop_
_entity_poly.entity_id
_entity_poly.type
_entity_poly.pdbx_seq_one_letter_code
_entity_poly.pdbx_strand_id
1 'polypeptide(L)'
;MYDIILKNCKIVNENAIYESDVAIKNARIELIQSSIDQEAKQIIDIAGRYLLPGLIDDQVHFREPGLTHKGDIATESRAGLAGGVTSYFEMPNVNPTTTTNENLTKKFEMASTRSLSNYSFHLGGSNTNIEEIKKVDIHQAAALKVFMGASTGEMLVDSLDALDDIFHYSPLIVVTHCEDPKRVKDREKL
;
A
#
# COMPACT_ATOMS: atom_id res chain seq x y z
N MET A 1 -2.77 -33.06 -1.13
CA MET A 1 -1.86 -32.56 -0.08
C MET A 1 -1.85 -31.03 -0.14
N TYR A 2 -2.11 -30.36 0.97
CA TYR A 2 -2.03 -28.89 1.11
C TYR A 2 -0.60 -28.45 1.41
N ASP A 3 -0.30 -27.16 1.23
CA ASP A 3 1.00 -26.63 1.64
C ASP A 3 1.00 -26.37 3.16
N ILE A 4 -0.07 -25.73 3.67
CA ILE A 4 -0.22 -25.45 5.11
C ILE A 4 -1.66 -25.73 5.52
N ILE A 5 -1.84 -26.31 6.71
CA ILE A 5 -3.13 -26.31 7.42
C ILE A 5 -2.95 -25.57 8.74
N LEU A 6 -3.78 -24.56 8.97
CA LEU A 6 -3.92 -23.88 10.24
C LEU A 6 -5.07 -24.54 11.01
N LYS A 7 -4.78 -25.13 12.16
CA LYS A 7 -5.76 -25.84 13.00
C LYS A 7 -6.25 -24.95 14.14
N ASN A 8 -7.49 -25.17 14.57
CA ASN A 8 -8.06 -24.55 15.76
C ASN A 8 -8.05 -23.02 15.74
N CYS A 9 -8.41 -22.43 14.61
CA CYS A 9 -8.45 -20.98 14.44
C CYS A 9 -9.77 -20.39 14.93
N LYS A 10 -9.75 -19.21 15.58
CA LYS A 10 -10.91 -18.32 15.69
C LYS A 10 -10.86 -17.31 14.56
N ILE A 11 -11.55 -17.60 13.46
CA ILE A 11 -11.54 -16.75 12.28
C ILE A 11 -12.42 -15.53 12.52
N VAL A 12 -11.87 -14.33 12.27
CA VAL A 12 -12.60 -13.06 12.30
C VAL A 12 -12.68 -12.56 10.87
N ASN A 13 -13.84 -12.67 10.26
CA ASN A 13 -14.08 -12.21 8.89
C ASN A 13 -15.56 -11.90 8.67
N GLU A 14 -15.87 -10.92 7.80
CA GLU A 14 -17.22 -10.58 7.36
C GLU A 14 -18.23 -10.40 8.54
N ASN A 15 -17.81 -9.66 9.56
CA ASN A 15 -18.59 -9.36 10.78
C ASN A 15 -18.95 -10.60 11.61
N ALA A 16 -18.25 -11.72 11.42
CA ALA A 16 -18.45 -12.94 12.19
C ALA A 16 -17.16 -13.43 12.87
N ILE A 17 -17.32 -14.13 13.96
CA ILE A 17 -16.24 -14.89 14.63
C ILE A 17 -16.72 -16.33 14.73
N TYR A 18 -15.92 -17.25 14.17
CA TYR A 18 -16.25 -18.68 14.18
C TYR A 18 -14.99 -19.54 14.27
N GLU A 19 -15.13 -20.74 14.80
CA GLU A 19 -14.02 -21.70 14.92
C GLU A 19 -13.96 -22.57 13.66
N SER A 20 -12.78 -22.66 13.06
CA SER A 20 -12.52 -23.47 11.85
C SER A 20 -11.04 -23.70 11.63
N ASP A 21 -10.73 -24.69 10.81
CA ASP A 21 -9.41 -24.89 10.22
C ASP A 21 -9.33 -24.22 8.87
N VAL A 22 -8.11 -23.85 8.46
CA VAL A 22 -7.85 -23.22 7.16
C VAL A 22 -6.75 -23.98 6.42
N ALA A 23 -7.04 -24.44 5.20
CA ALA A 23 -6.05 -25.07 4.33
C ALA A 23 -5.60 -24.09 3.23
N ILE A 24 -4.27 -24.02 3.05
CA ILE A 24 -3.60 -23.17 2.06
C ILE A 24 -2.90 -24.06 1.04
N LYS A 25 -3.07 -23.73 -0.23
CA LYS A 25 -2.41 -24.39 -1.36
C LYS A 25 -2.07 -23.36 -2.44
N ASN A 26 -0.85 -23.42 -2.96
CA ASN A 26 -0.38 -22.51 -4.00
C ASN A 26 -0.60 -21.03 -3.62
N ALA A 27 -0.26 -20.66 -2.38
CA ALA A 27 -0.42 -19.33 -1.81
C ALA A 27 -1.88 -18.80 -1.79
N ARG A 28 -2.87 -19.69 -1.83
CA ARG A 28 -4.30 -19.33 -1.76
C ARG A 28 -4.98 -20.10 -0.64
N ILE A 29 -5.98 -19.49 -0.02
CA ILE A 29 -6.91 -20.18 0.88
C ILE A 29 -7.77 -21.09 -0.01
N GLU A 30 -7.61 -22.40 0.15
CA GLU A 30 -8.29 -23.42 -0.67
C GLU A 30 -9.54 -23.96 0.02
N LEU A 31 -9.51 -24.06 1.35
CA LEU A 31 -10.60 -24.63 2.14
C LEU A 31 -10.65 -24.00 3.52
N ILE A 32 -11.87 -23.69 3.98
CA ILE A 32 -12.18 -23.36 5.37
C ILE A 32 -13.26 -24.32 5.82
N GLN A 33 -13.01 -25.11 6.86
CA GLN A 33 -13.93 -26.13 7.36
C GLN A 33 -13.73 -26.36 8.84
N SER A 34 -14.75 -26.78 9.55
CA SER A 34 -14.72 -27.02 11.01
C SER A 34 -13.61 -27.97 11.45
N SER A 35 -13.27 -28.97 10.62
CA SER A 35 -12.10 -29.83 10.81
C SER A 35 -11.55 -30.25 9.44
N ILE A 36 -10.25 -30.14 9.25
CA ILE A 36 -9.53 -30.56 8.05
C ILE A 36 -8.53 -31.65 8.41
N ASP A 37 -8.84 -32.90 8.02
CA ASP A 37 -8.02 -34.07 8.38
C ASP A 37 -7.12 -34.54 7.22
N GLN A 38 -7.03 -33.77 6.14
CA GLN A 38 -6.19 -34.08 4.99
C GLN A 38 -4.70 -33.82 5.26
N GLU A 39 -3.85 -34.39 4.43
CA GLU A 39 -2.41 -34.22 4.51
C GLU A 39 -1.96 -32.82 4.07
N ALA A 40 -0.99 -32.27 4.78
CA ALA A 40 -0.30 -31.05 4.43
C ALA A 40 1.21 -31.18 4.65
N LYS A 41 1.99 -30.34 3.95
CA LYS A 41 3.44 -30.24 4.17
C LYS A 41 3.75 -29.70 5.57
N GLN A 42 2.88 -28.79 6.07
CA GLN A 42 3.00 -28.20 7.39
C GLN A 42 1.61 -28.07 8.03
N ILE A 43 1.52 -28.43 9.30
CA ILE A 43 0.34 -28.23 10.14
C ILE A 43 0.74 -27.34 11.30
N ILE A 44 0.00 -26.24 11.50
CA ILE A 44 0.24 -25.27 12.56
C ILE A 44 -1.00 -25.20 13.44
N ASP A 45 -0.89 -25.57 14.71
CA ASP A 45 -1.96 -25.37 15.67
C ASP A 45 -1.97 -23.92 16.15
N ILE A 46 -3.04 -23.22 15.86
CA ILE A 46 -3.26 -21.82 16.27
C ILE A 46 -3.75 -21.73 17.73
N ALA A 47 -4.15 -22.89 18.31
CA ALA A 47 -4.52 -23.02 19.72
C ALA A 47 -5.62 -22.02 20.16
N GLY A 48 -6.65 -21.86 19.34
CA GLY A 48 -7.78 -20.97 19.62
C GLY A 48 -7.49 -19.49 19.53
N ARG A 49 -6.33 -19.07 19.01
CA ARG A 49 -6.03 -17.65 18.74
C ARG A 49 -6.82 -17.16 17.54
N TYR A 50 -6.98 -15.84 17.47
CA TYR A 50 -7.66 -15.19 16.35
C TYR A 50 -6.85 -15.27 15.08
N LEU A 51 -7.52 -15.57 13.97
CA LEU A 51 -7.01 -15.49 12.61
C LEU A 51 -7.79 -14.42 11.87
N LEU A 52 -7.09 -13.41 11.37
CA LEU A 52 -7.66 -12.31 10.62
C LEU A 52 -7.07 -12.28 9.22
N PRO A 53 -7.78 -11.72 8.22
CA PRO A 53 -7.15 -11.31 6.97
C PRO A 53 -5.97 -10.38 7.24
N GLY A 54 -4.92 -10.49 6.43
CA GLY A 54 -3.78 -9.58 6.53
C GLY A 54 -4.22 -8.13 6.31
N LEU A 55 -3.68 -7.21 7.09
CA LEU A 55 -4.00 -5.79 6.99
C LEU A 55 -3.40 -5.20 5.71
N ILE A 56 -4.11 -4.23 5.13
CA ILE A 56 -3.65 -3.41 4.03
C ILE A 56 -3.44 -1.99 4.57
N ASP A 57 -2.23 -1.46 4.44
CA ASP A 57 -1.92 -0.07 4.72
C ASP A 57 -1.80 0.70 3.41
N ASP A 58 -2.76 1.54 3.11
CA ASP A 58 -2.86 2.27 1.85
C ASP A 58 -2.08 3.60 1.83
N GLN A 59 -1.37 3.93 2.91
CA GLN A 59 -0.61 5.16 3.02
C GLN A 59 0.66 5.00 3.86
N VAL A 60 1.73 4.47 3.27
CA VAL A 60 3.03 4.39 3.93
C VAL A 60 4.08 5.31 3.31
N HIS A 61 5.09 5.65 4.09
CA HIS A 61 6.23 6.47 3.68
C HIS A 61 7.53 5.73 4.00
N PHE A 62 7.92 4.75 3.20
CA PHE A 62 9.15 3.97 3.38
C PHE A 62 10.41 4.73 2.96
N ARG A 63 10.22 5.84 2.19
CA ARG A 63 11.30 6.80 1.88
C ARG A 63 12.35 6.33 0.89
N GLU A 64 12.18 5.21 0.27
CA GLU A 64 13.07 4.73 -0.78
C GLU A 64 12.43 4.94 -2.18
N PRO A 65 13.19 5.47 -3.14
CA PRO A 65 14.62 5.82 -3.12
C PRO A 65 14.96 7.15 -2.45
N GLY A 66 16.24 7.35 -2.18
CA GLY A 66 16.89 8.63 -1.90
C GLY A 66 16.75 9.20 -0.49
N LEU A 67 15.86 8.69 0.34
CA LEU A 67 15.65 9.14 1.72
C LEU A 67 15.82 8.00 2.74
N THR A 68 16.65 7.02 2.41
CA THR A 68 16.84 5.77 3.17
C THR A 68 17.44 5.93 4.57
N HIS A 69 17.93 7.13 4.90
CA HIS A 69 18.29 7.47 6.28
C HIS A 69 17.09 7.53 7.24
N LYS A 70 15.85 7.57 6.69
CA LYS A 70 14.58 7.54 7.46
C LYS A 70 13.96 6.15 7.52
N GLY A 71 14.15 5.36 6.47
CA GLY A 71 13.62 4.01 6.31
C GLY A 71 13.83 3.52 4.87
N ASP A 72 13.68 2.22 4.65
CA ASP A 72 13.78 1.60 3.33
C ASP A 72 12.74 0.49 3.16
N ILE A 73 12.52 0.04 1.92
CA ILE A 73 11.51 -0.96 1.59
C ILE A 73 11.75 -2.28 2.34
N ALA A 74 13.02 -2.70 2.51
CA ALA A 74 13.33 -3.97 3.15
C ALA A 74 13.04 -3.95 4.66
N THR A 75 13.43 -2.89 5.35
CA THR A 75 13.22 -2.76 6.80
C THR A 75 11.78 -2.48 7.15
N GLU A 76 11.13 -1.55 6.41
CA GLU A 76 9.77 -1.11 6.70
C GLU A 76 8.72 -2.15 6.32
N SER A 77 8.89 -2.87 5.18
CA SER A 77 7.98 -3.97 4.84
C SER A 77 8.07 -5.13 5.85
N ARG A 78 9.26 -5.38 6.39
CA ARG A 78 9.47 -6.37 7.45
C ARG A 78 8.83 -5.95 8.77
N ALA A 79 8.97 -4.68 9.15
CA ALA A 79 8.33 -4.13 10.34
C ALA A 79 6.80 -4.17 10.23
N GLY A 80 6.26 -3.75 9.08
CA GLY A 80 4.83 -3.82 8.78
C GLY A 80 4.30 -5.25 8.86
N LEU A 81 5.01 -6.21 8.25
CA LEU A 81 4.62 -7.62 8.27
C LEU A 81 4.62 -8.20 9.70
N ALA A 82 5.59 -7.82 10.53
CA ALA A 82 5.63 -8.21 11.95
C ALA A 82 4.44 -7.66 12.74
N GLY A 83 3.86 -6.53 12.32
CA GLY A 83 2.63 -5.94 12.86
C GLY A 83 1.34 -6.46 12.23
N GLY A 84 1.42 -7.36 11.22
CA GLY A 84 0.25 -7.93 10.54
C GLY A 84 -0.16 -7.20 9.25
N VAL A 85 0.61 -6.19 8.79
CA VAL A 85 0.41 -5.54 7.50
C VAL A 85 1.01 -6.39 6.39
N THR A 86 0.17 -7.04 5.61
CA THR A 86 0.58 -7.96 4.53
C THR A 86 0.62 -7.31 3.16
N SER A 87 0.07 -6.11 3.04
CA SER A 87 0.05 -5.32 1.80
C SER A 87 0.17 -3.84 2.13
N TYR A 88 0.90 -3.08 1.32
CA TYR A 88 1.03 -1.64 1.50
C TYR A 88 1.03 -0.88 0.18
N PHE A 89 0.62 0.40 0.24
CA PHE A 89 0.73 1.35 -0.86
C PHE A 89 1.62 2.51 -0.44
N GLU A 90 2.76 2.69 -1.12
CA GLU A 90 3.72 3.71 -0.73
C GLU A 90 3.52 5.02 -1.49
N MET A 91 3.68 6.11 -0.76
CA MET A 91 3.56 7.47 -1.23
C MET A 91 4.71 7.88 -2.18
N PRO A 92 4.46 8.81 -3.12
CA PRO A 92 5.40 9.19 -4.16
C PRO A 92 6.50 10.17 -3.73
N ASN A 93 6.43 10.72 -2.49
CA ASN A 93 7.34 11.76 -2.01
C ASN A 93 8.69 11.20 -1.52
N VAL A 94 9.44 10.69 -2.44
CA VAL A 94 10.79 10.13 -2.33
C VAL A 94 11.77 10.94 -3.21
N ASN A 95 13.01 10.53 -3.39
CA ASN A 95 13.98 11.24 -4.22
C ASN A 95 14.75 10.28 -5.16
N PRO A 96 14.54 10.36 -6.50
CA PRO A 96 13.60 11.26 -7.17
C PRO A 96 12.14 10.95 -6.86
N THR A 97 11.27 11.96 -6.97
CA THR A 97 9.82 11.79 -6.76
C THR A 97 9.21 10.82 -7.77
N THR A 98 8.19 10.06 -7.35
CA THR A 98 7.49 9.12 -8.25
C THR A 98 6.40 9.86 -9.06
N THR A 99 6.79 10.83 -9.86
CA THR A 99 5.91 11.68 -10.68
C THR A 99 5.95 11.36 -12.17
N THR A 100 6.74 10.34 -12.54
CA THR A 100 6.82 9.81 -13.92
C THR A 100 6.57 8.31 -13.93
N ASN A 101 6.07 7.79 -15.05
CA ASN A 101 5.87 6.34 -15.24
C ASN A 101 7.19 5.57 -15.18
N GLU A 102 8.29 6.19 -15.61
CA GLU A 102 9.64 5.60 -15.49
C GLU A 102 10.03 5.40 -14.01
N ASN A 103 9.86 6.43 -13.16
CA ASN A 103 10.19 6.33 -11.74
C ASN A 103 9.26 5.35 -11.01
N LEU A 104 7.99 5.26 -11.42
CA LEU A 104 7.05 4.26 -10.93
C LEU A 104 7.56 2.83 -11.23
N THR A 105 7.96 2.57 -12.46
CA THR A 105 8.51 1.28 -12.89
C THR A 105 9.78 0.92 -12.09
N LYS A 106 10.73 1.85 -11.95
CA LYS A 106 11.95 1.64 -11.15
C LYS A 106 11.64 1.29 -9.70
N LYS A 107 10.58 1.87 -9.13
CA LYS A 107 10.14 1.57 -7.77
C LYS A 107 9.63 0.13 -7.63
N PHE A 108 8.85 -0.34 -8.60
CA PHE A 108 8.42 -1.74 -8.68
C PHE A 108 9.60 -2.70 -8.81
N GLU A 109 10.57 -2.41 -9.68
CA GLU A 109 11.79 -3.20 -9.84
C GLU A 109 12.57 -3.30 -8.52
N MET A 110 12.72 -2.18 -7.82
CA MET A 110 13.40 -2.13 -6.52
C MET A 110 12.67 -2.98 -5.47
N ALA A 111 11.36 -2.84 -5.35
CA ALA A 111 10.56 -3.57 -4.38
C ALA A 111 10.51 -5.07 -4.67
N SER A 112 10.60 -5.50 -5.93
CA SER A 112 10.54 -6.91 -6.32
C SER A 112 11.61 -7.78 -5.66
N THR A 113 12.74 -7.18 -5.26
CA THR A 113 13.85 -7.88 -4.60
C THR A 113 13.99 -7.56 -3.12
N ARG A 114 13.22 -6.63 -2.59
CA ARG A 114 13.42 -6.06 -1.24
C ARG A 114 12.20 -6.21 -0.33
N SER A 115 10.98 -6.14 -0.89
CA SER A 115 9.76 -6.23 -0.09
C SER A 115 9.45 -7.65 0.32
N LEU A 116 9.05 -7.84 1.58
CA LEU A 116 8.49 -9.10 2.10
C LEU A 116 6.95 -9.13 2.04
N SER A 117 6.31 -7.96 1.95
CA SER A 117 4.85 -7.83 1.83
C SER A 117 4.46 -7.58 0.38
N ASN A 118 3.18 -7.78 0.06
CA ASN A 118 2.63 -7.30 -1.20
C ASN A 118 2.71 -5.77 -1.24
N TYR A 119 2.89 -5.21 -2.42
CA TYR A 119 3.11 -3.78 -2.56
C TYR A 119 2.46 -3.20 -3.82
N SER A 120 2.12 -1.94 -3.73
CA SER A 120 1.88 -1.06 -4.86
C SER A 120 2.36 0.36 -4.52
N PHE A 121 2.35 1.24 -5.51
CA PHE A 121 2.86 2.59 -5.38
C PHE A 121 1.87 3.59 -5.95
N HIS A 122 1.83 4.77 -5.34
CA HIS A 122 1.09 5.88 -5.91
C HIS A 122 1.95 6.61 -6.94
N LEU A 123 1.35 6.97 -8.08
CA LEU A 123 1.91 8.01 -8.93
C LEU A 123 1.64 9.37 -8.26
N GLY A 124 2.59 10.27 -8.26
CA GLY A 124 2.44 11.61 -7.72
C GLY A 124 1.96 12.60 -8.78
N GLY A 125 0.97 13.43 -8.44
CA GLY A 125 0.62 14.62 -9.22
C GLY A 125 1.57 15.78 -8.92
N SER A 126 1.78 16.63 -9.91
CA SER A 126 2.47 17.92 -9.81
C SER A 126 1.79 18.94 -10.70
N ASN A 127 2.18 20.22 -10.61
CA ASN A 127 1.64 21.27 -11.47
C ASN A 127 1.94 21.06 -12.97
N THR A 128 2.83 20.11 -13.33
CA THR A 128 3.38 20.04 -14.69
C THR A 128 3.38 18.65 -15.33
N ASN A 129 2.92 17.59 -14.61
CA ASN A 129 3.07 16.21 -15.10
C ASN A 129 1.78 15.57 -15.63
N ILE A 130 0.83 16.35 -16.09
CA ILE A 130 -0.48 15.85 -16.58
C ILE A 130 -0.32 14.81 -17.70
N GLU A 131 0.68 14.93 -18.56
CA GLU A 131 0.93 13.96 -19.63
C GLU A 131 1.45 12.60 -19.12
N GLU A 132 2.14 12.57 -17.97
CA GLU A 132 2.51 11.33 -17.30
C GLU A 132 1.27 10.68 -16.66
N ILE A 133 0.38 11.49 -16.07
CA ILE A 133 -0.86 11.03 -15.45
C ILE A 133 -1.78 10.39 -16.50
N LYS A 134 -1.96 11.01 -17.66
CA LYS A 134 -2.79 10.48 -18.75
C LYS A 134 -2.30 9.13 -19.30
N LYS A 135 -1.00 8.86 -19.22
CA LYS A 135 -0.36 7.67 -19.80
C LYS A 135 -0.16 6.54 -18.79
N VAL A 136 -0.51 6.73 -17.52
CA VAL A 136 -0.25 5.71 -16.49
C VAL A 136 -1.08 4.46 -16.75
N ASP A 137 -0.45 3.32 -16.57
CA ASP A 137 -1.16 2.03 -16.56
C ASP A 137 -1.95 1.90 -15.26
N ILE A 138 -3.28 1.83 -15.38
CA ILE A 138 -4.21 1.69 -14.24
C ILE A 138 -4.00 0.39 -13.44
N HIS A 139 -3.32 -0.60 -14.01
CA HIS A 139 -2.99 -1.85 -13.32
C HIS A 139 -1.64 -1.81 -12.61
N GLN A 140 -0.84 -0.78 -12.86
CA GLN A 140 0.47 -0.61 -12.24
C GLN A 140 0.43 0.31 -11.01
N ALA A 141 -0.28 1.43 -11.07
CA ALA A 141 -0.37 2.37 -9.95
C ALA A 141 -1.56 2.07 -9.05
N ALA A 142 -1.38 2.19 -7.72
CA ALA A 142 -2.46 2.04 -6.74
C ALA A 142 -3.49 3.19 -6.87
N ALA A 143 -3.00 4.43 -6.98
CA ALA A 143 -3.80 5.63 -7.15
C ALA A 143 -2.90 6.80 -7.59
N LEU A 144 -3.50 7.95 -7.89
CA LEU A 144 -2.80 9.21 -8.09
C LEU A 144 -2.80 10.01 -6.78
N LYS A 145 -1.62 10.26 -6.21
CA LYS A 145 -1.48 11.08 -4.99
C LYS A 145 -1.24 12.54 -5.32
N VAL A 146 -2.06 13.41 -4.74
CA VAL A 146 -1.96 14.88 -4.87
C VAL A 146 -1.75 15.51 -3.50
N PHE A 147 -0.74 16.35 -3.38
CA PHE A 147 -0.48 17.16 -2.20
C PHE A 147 -0.93 18.60 -2.47
N MET A 148 -2.05 19.01 -1.87
CA MET A 148 -2.60 20.36 -1.98
C MET A 148 -2.13 21.28 -0.83
N GLY A 149 -1.42 20.72 0.14
CA GLY A 149 -0.86 21.40 1.31
C GLY A 149 0.62 21.10 1.47
N ALA A 150 1.07 20.90 2.70
CA ALA A 150 2.49 20.62 2.98
C ALA A 150 2.98 19.37 2.24
N SER A 151 4.01 19.53 1.43
CA SER A 151 4.72 18.45 0.76
C SER A 151 6.22 18.68 0.75
N THR A 152 6.98 17.61 0.57
CA THR A 152 8.43 17.67 0.36
C THR A 152 8.72 17.62 -1.15
N GLY A 153 9.65 18.46 -1.62
CA GLY A 153 10.04 18.52 -3.02
C GLY A 153 9.01 19.27 -3.90
N GLU A 154 9.09 19.04 -5.21
CA GLU A 154 8.25 19.71 -6.23
C GLU A 154 6.85 19.06 -6.39
N MET A 155 6.30 18.50 -5.33
CA MET A 155 5.04 17.77 -5.38
C MET A 155 3.83 18.56 -4.85
N LEU A 156 4.01 19.82 -4.50
CA LEU A 156 2.88 20.67 -4.15
C LEU A 156 2.11 21.02 -5.43
N VAL A 157 0.80 20.74 -5.42
CA VAL A 157 -0.12 21.15 -6.50
C VAL A 157 -0.96 22.29 -5.96
N ASP A 158 -0.56 23.51 -6.27
CA ASP A 158 -1.19 24.76 -5.82
C ASP A 158 -1.84 25.56 -6.97
N SER A 159 -1.63 25.13 -8.22
CA SER A 159 -2.32 25.66 -9.38
C SER A 159 -3.73 25.09 -9.49
N LEU A 160 -4.75 25.95 -9.53
CA LEU A 160 -6.15 25.53 -9.72
C LEU A 160 -6.36 24.86 -11.08
N ASP A 161 -5.69 25.36 -12.14
CA ASP A 161 -5.78 24.77 -13.47
C ASP A 161 -5.18 23.36 -13.49
N ALA A 162 -4.03 23.15 -12.81
CA ALA A 162 -3.43 21.83 -12.69
C ALA A 162 -4.30 20.86 -11.89
N LEU A 163 -4.97 21.35 -10.84
CA LEU A 163 -5.92 20.54 -10.08
C LEU A 163 -7.13 20.15 -10.93
N ASP A 164 -7.69 21.09 -11.67
CA ASP A 164 -8.83 20.83 -12.58
C ASP A 164 -8.45 19.78 -13.63
N ASP A 165 -7.30 19.94 -14.28
CA ASP A 165 -6.77 18.95 -15.23
C ASP A 165 -6.57 17.57 -14.59
N ILE A 166 -5.99 17.51 -13.39
CA ILE A 166 -5.76 16.25 -12.67
C ILE A 166 -7.08 15.54 -12.39
N PHE A 167 -8.06 16.25 -11.83
CA PHE A 167 -9.36 15.63 -11.50
C PHE A 167 -10.16 15.27 -12.76
N HIS A 168 -9.97 16.00 -13.85
CA HIS A 168 -10.67 15.73 -15.11
C HIS A 168 -10.07 14.55 -15.89
N TYR A 169 -8.75 14.45 -15.95
CA TYR A 169 -8.07 13.51 -16.86
C TYR A 169 -7.45 12.30 -16.18
N SER A 170 -7.40 12.24 -14.85
CA SER A 170 -6.80 11.07 -14.17
C SER A 170 -7.60 9.79 -14.45
N PRO A 171 -6.97 8.74 -14.98
CA PRO A 171 -7.61 7.44 -15.11
C PRO A 171 -7.64 6.65 -13.78
N LEU A 172 -6.94 7.17 -12.74
CA LEU A 172 -6.81 6.57 -11.43
C LEU A 172 -7.71 7.28 -10.40
N ILE A 173 -7.99 6.60 -9.30
CA ILE A 173 -8.55 7.25 -8.11
C ILE A 173 -7.56 8.30 -7.63
N VAL A 174 -8.04 9.51 -7.35
CA VAL A 174 -7.23 10.60 -6.81
C VAL A 174 -7.32 10.58 -5.29
N VAL A 175 -6.18 10.43 -4.62
CA VAL A 175 -6.06 10.53 -3.17
C VAL A 175 -5.31 11.80 -2.80
N THR A 176 -5.88 12.60 -1.91
CA THR A 176 -5.42 13.96 -1.66
C THR A 176 -4.96 14.17 -0.21
N HIS A 177 -3.99 15.06 -0.05
CA HIS A 177 -3.67 15.74 1.19
C HIS A 177 -4.19 17.17 1.06
N CYS A 178 -5.34 17.46 1.65
CA CYS A 178 -6.14 18.66 1.40
C CYS A 178 -6.01 19.69 2.53
N GLU A 179 -4.82 20.20 2.77
CA GLU A 179 -4.64 21.36 3.65
C GLU A 179 -4.72 22.65 2.85
N ASP A 180 -5.25 23.71 3.46
CA ASP A 180 -5.18 25.08 2.94
C ASP A 180 -3.94 25.74 3.55
N PRO A 181 -2.82 25.90 2.80
CA PRO A 181 -1.57 26.44 3.34
C PRO A 181 -1.72 27.86 3.90
N LYS A 182 -2.61 28.65 3.32
CA LYS A 182 -2.87 30.02 3.79
C LYS A 182 -3.56 30.00 5.15
N ARG A 183 -4.62 29.19 5.29
CA ARG A 183 -5.33 29.03 6.57
C ARG A 183 -4.43 28.49 7.67
N VAL A 184 -3.60 27.50 7.36
CA VAL A 184 -2.64 26.93 8.31
C VAL A 184 -1.72 28.03 8.82
N LYS A 185 -1.03 28.77 7.92
CA LYS A 185 -0.13 29.87 8.27
C LYS A 185 -0.81 30.99 9.06
N ASP A 186 -2.04 31.30 8.74
CA ASP A 186 -2.78 32.35 9.45
C ASP A 186 -3.15 31.91 10.88
N ARG A 187 -3.36 30.62 11.08
CA ARG A 187 -3.68 30.03 12.41
C ARG A 187 -2.45 29.76 13.27
N GLU A 188 -1.30 29.49 12.69
CA GLU A 188 -0.03 29.33 13.43
C GLU A 188 0.43 30.63 14.12
N LYS A 189 -0.15 31.79 13.77
CA LYS A 189 0.15 33.09 14.37
C LYS A 189 -0.71 33.43 15.60
N LEU A 190 -1.68 32.57 15.92
CA LEU A 190 -2.58 32.70 17.08
C LEU A 190 -2.05 31.95 18.30
#